data_16064f838521defe1f27d20b84d9e695
#
_entry.id   16064f838521defe1f27d20b84d9e695
#
_cell.length_a   1.000
_cell.length_b   1.000
_cell.length_c   1.000
_cell.angle_alpha   90.00
_cell.angle_beta   90.00
_cell.angle_gamma   90.00
#
_symmetry.space_group_name_H-M   'P 1'
#
loop_
_entity.id
_entity.type
_entity.pdbx_description
1 polymer ?
#
loop_
_entity_poly.entity_id
_entity_poly.type
_entity_poly.pdbx_seq_one_letter_code
_entity_poly.pdbx_strand_id
1 'polypeptide(L)'
;MMLRAFVGGLVLAAGVGLSIGFAAAADLPVRVAPATVPPVAYGSPVYNWSGFYVGGHLGGGFADSSWSDPFTGASNSFNKLGFLGGGQVGANIQFNALVLGVEGDFSWTGLGLEGSGTDSIGNTIGTATNWTSTVTGRAGVAFDRLLVYGKGGVAFAQDNSSLTDLAGNNASTTFMRTGWTAGAGLEYGLSQNWSAKIEYDYLGFGSKALNFSTPLQPAYTSNANLNVQEVKAGLNFRFGP
;
A
#
# COMPACT_ATOMS: atom_id res chain seq x y z
N MET A 1 -31.34 -36.33 6.12
CA MET A 1 -32.10 -36.35 7.37
C MET A 1 -32.22 -34.91 7.83
N MET A 2 -33.36 -34.32 7.53
CA MET A 2 -34.28 -33.54 8.36
C MET A 2 -33.62 -32.44 9.20
N LEU A 3 -34.04 -31.19 9.25
CA LEU A 3 -35.41 -30.74 9.53
C LEU A 3 -35.57 -29.25 9.18
N ARG A 4 -36.73 -28.90 8.75
CA ARG A 4 -37.39 -27.63 8.48
C ARG A 4 -37.73 -26.84 9.78
N ALA A 5 -37.82 -25.49 9.69
CA ALA A 5 -38.82 -24.64 10.38
C ALA A 5 -38.75 -23.24 9.72
N PHE A 6 -39.72 -22.67 9.07
CA PHE A 6 -41.07 -22.21 9.35
C PHE A 6 -41.16 -21.21 10.52
N VAL A 7 -41.39 -19.92 10.19
CA VAL A 7 -42.17 -18.91 10.94
C VAL A 7 -42.51 -17.81 9.92
N GLY A 8 -43.68 -17.42 9.49
CA GLY A 8 -44.86 -17.14 10.30
C GLY A 8 -45.08 -15.64 10.28
N GLY A 9 -45.89 -15.15 9.32
CA GLY A 9 -46.26 -13.74 9.16
C GLY A 9 -47.28 -13.30 10.22
N LEU A 10 -47.26 -11.99 10.53
CA LEU A 10 -48.35 -11.31 11.22
C LEU A 10 -48.76 -10.07 10.45
N VAL A 11 -49.95 -10.13 9.86
CA VAL A 11 -50.66 -8.99 9.25
C VAL A 11 -51.54 -8.37 10.33
N LEU A 12 -51.33 -7.10 10.65
CA LEU A 12 -52.23 -6.30 11.47
C LEU A 12 -52.93 -5.31 10.57
N ALA A 13 -54.25 -5.53 10.34
CA ALA A 13 -55.16 -4.60 9.74
C ALA A 13 -55.71 -3.66 10.82
N ALA A 14 -55.47 -2.37 10.70
CA ALA A 14 -56.16 -1.37 11.53
C ALA A 14 -57.16 -0.60 10.65
N GLY A 15 -58.41 -0.71 11.02
CA GLY A 15 -59.54 -0.04 10.38
C GLY A 15 -59.56 1.47 10.67
N VAL A 16 -59.80 2.24 9.63
CA VAL A 16 -59.98 3.70 9.70
C VAL A 16 -61.45 4.02 9.76
N GLY A 17 -61.90 4.55 10.90
CA GLY A 17 -63.22 5.12 11.05
C GLY A 17 -63.30 6.54 10.48
N LEU A 18 -64.16 6.75 9.50
CA LEU A 18 -64.40 8.02 8.86
C LEU A 18 -65.47 8.83 9.67
N SER A 19 -65.02 9.89 10.35
CA SER A 19 -65.96 10.88 10.96
C SER A 19 -65.92 12.17 10.12
N ILE A 20 -67.04 12.44 9.45
CA ILE A 20 -67.23 13.67 8.68
C ILE A 20 -67.76 14.77 9.62
N GLY A 21 -66.89 15.69 9.99
CA GLY A 21 -67.24 16.91 10.71
C GLY A 21 -67.30 18.08 9.73
N PHE A 22 -68.49 18.66 9.57
CA PHE A 22 -68.68 19.94 8.84
C PHE A 22 -68.22 21.08 9.76
N ALA A 23 -67.11 21.71 9.46
CA ALA A 23 -66.68 22.95 10.09
C ALA A 23 -67.00 24.13 9.16
N ALA A 24 -67.81 25.08 9.67
CA ALA A 24 -68.06 26.34 9.00
C ALA A 24 -66.78 27.18 8.94
N ALA A 25 -66.46 27.60 7.74
CA ALA A 25 -65.29 28.45 7.50
C ALA A 25 -65.56 29.88 7.95
N ALA A 26 -64.92 30.34 9.00
CA ALA A 26 -64.74 31.75 9.29
C ALA A 26 -63.56 32.27 8.48
N ASP A 27 -63.83 33.22 7.60
CA ASP A 27 -62.81 33.83 6.72
C ASP A 27 -61.90 34.75 7.57
N LEU A 28 -60.78 34.21 8.03
CA LEU A 28 -59.77 34.98 8.68
C LEU A 28 -58.77 35.47 7.62
N PRO A 29 -58.30 36.71 7.68
CA PRO A 29 -57.32 37.21 6.74
C PRO A 29 -56.06 36.36 6.81
N VAL A 30 -55.66 35.76 5.67
CA VAL A 30 -54.45 34.96 5.52
C VAL A 30 -53.25 35.84 5.86
N ARG A 31 -52.66 35.66 7.06
CA ARG A 31 -51.34 36.16 7.33
C ARG A 31 -50.39 35.37 6.42
N VAL A 32 -49.92 36.01 5.35
CA VAL A 32 -48.81 35.49 4.56
C VAL A 32 -47.58 35.45 5.52
N ALA A 33 -47.23 34.24 5.97
CA ALA A 33 -46.01 34.03 6.72
C ALA A 33 -44.84 34.50 5.84
N PRO A 34 -43.86 35.23 6.37
CA PRO A 34 -42.67 35.58 5.59
C PRO A 34 -42.09 34.29 5.01
N ALA A 35 -41.86 34.29 3.70
CA ALA A 35 -41.23 33.15 3.03
C ALA A 35 -39.90 32.85 3.76
N THR A 36 -39.88 31.73 4.49
CA THR A 36 -38.62 31.23 5.07
C THR A 36 -37.74 30.86 3.90
N VAL A 37 -36.76 31.71 3.60
CA VAL A 37 -35.69 31.36 2.65
C VAL A 37 -35.08 30.09 3.21
N PRO A 38 -35.12 28.96 2.47
CA PRO A 38 -34.48 27.74 2.98
C PRO A 38 -33.02 28.05 3.26
N PRO A 39 -32.45 27.58 4.38
CA PRO A 39 -31.04 27.78 4.68
C PRO A 39 -30.26 27.27 3.48
N VAL A 40 -29.37 28.13 2.95
CA VAL A 40 -28.43 27.75 1.92
C VAL A 40 -27.58 26.62 2.53
N ALA A 41 -27.83 25.39 2.10
CA ALA A 41 -27.01 24.26 2.49
C ALA A 41 -25.61 24.57 1.94
N TYR A 42 -24.71 25.09 2.78
CA TYR A 42 -23.29 25.09 2.50
C TYR A 42 -22.91 23.61 2.41
N GLY A 43 -22.83 23.08 1.19
CA GLY A 43 -22.26 21.76 0.97
C GLY A 43 -20.90 21.73 1.66
N SER A 44 -20.65 20.75 2.50
CA SER A 44 -19.33 20.57 3.10
C SER A 44 -18.31 20.64 1.97
N PRO A 45 -17.23 21.40 2.11
CA PRO A 45 -16.24 21.50 1.04
C PRO A 45 -15.75 20.10 0.71
N VAL A 46 -15.95 19.70 -0.55
CA VAL A 46 -15.47 18.42 -1.08
C VAL A 46 -13.98 18.37 -0.84
N TYR A 47 -13.47 17.27 -0.25
CA TYR A 47 -12.06 17.12 0.04
C TYR A 47 -11.27 17.12 -1.28
N ASN A 48 -10.29 18.01 -1.40
CA ASN A 48 -9.48 18.16 -2.61
C ASN A 48 -8.17 17.39 -2.45
N TRP A 49 -7.94 16.40 -3.33
CA TRP A 49 -6.74 15.57 -3.35
C TRP A 49 -5.59 16.18 -4.17
N SER A 50 -5.79 17.29 -4.86
CA SER A 50 -4.74 17.96 -5.64
C SER A 50 -3.71 18.62 -4.76
N GLY A 51 -2.47 18.67 -5.23
CA GLY A 51 -1.36 19.36 -4.59
C GLY A 51 -0.15 18.48 -4.37
N PHE A 52 0.92 19.09 -3.89
CA PHE A 52 2.14 18.41 -3.45
C PHE A 52 1.95 17.89 -2.02
N TYR A 53 2.57 16.78 -1.71
CA TYR A 53 2.58 16.23 -0.36
C TYR A 53 3.94 15.63 -0.01
N VAL A 54 4.20 15.59 1.29
CA VAL A 54 5.32 14.89 1.90
C VAL A 54 4.78 14.05 3.05
N GLY A 55 5.34 12.89 3.27
CA GLY A 55 4.86 12.02 4.33
C GLY A 55 5.94 11.10 4.88
N GLY A 56 5.57 10.39 5.93
CA GLY A 56 6.35 9.32 6.51
C GLY A 56 5.51 8.06 6.64
N HIS A 57 6.17 6.92 6.61
CA HIS A 57 5.53 5.62 6.76
C HIS A 57 6.36 4.66 7.61
N LEU A 58 5.67 3.70 8.19
CA LEU A 58 6.21 2.53 8.87
C LEU A 58 5.49 1.30 8.32
N GLY A 59 6.15 0.16 8.34
CA GLY A 59 5.54 -1.05 7.81
C GLY A 59 6.33 -2.31 8.09
N GLY A 60 5.88 -3.37 7.45
CA GLY A 60 6.56 -4.66 7.40
C GLY A 60 6.71 -5.15 5.98
N GLY A 61 7.81 -5.82 5.70
CA GLY A 61 8.08 -6.43 4.41
C GLY A 61 8.32 -7.92 4.53
N PHE A 62 7.87 -8.65 3.53
CA PHE A 62 8.15 -10.07 3.33
C PHE A 62 9.03 -10.20 2.10
N ALA A 63 10.23 -10.73 2.27
CA ALA A 63 11.11 -11.03 1.17
C ALA A 63 11.07 -12.52 0.85
N ASP A 64 10.70 -12.84 -0.38
CA ASP A 64 10.81 -14.17 -0.96
C ASP A 64 12.08 -14.21 -1.81
N SER A 65 13.12 -14.85 -1.30
CA SER A 65 14.35 -15.08 -2.04
C SER A 65 14.49 -16.54 -2.38
N SER A 66 14.63 -16.85 -3.66
CA SER A 66 14.96 -18.18 -4.14
C SER A 66 16.31 -18.16 -4.82
N TRP A 67 17.17 -19.07 -4.40
CA TRP A 67 18.48 -19.29 -4.97
C TRP A 67 18.51 -20.69 -5.60
N SER A 68 18.99 -20.79 -6.82
CA SER A 68 19.20 -22.06 -7.48
C SER A 68 20.61 -22.12 -8.07
N ASP A 69 21.30 -23.22 -7.77
CA ASP A 69 22.57 -23.57 -8.35
C ASP A 69 22.35 -24.52 -9.53
N PRO A 70 22.59 -24.04 -10.77
CA PRO A 70 22.41 -24.88 -11.94
C PRO A 70 23.43 -26.03 -12.04
N PHE A 71 24.53 -26.02 -11.26
CA PHE A 71 25.58 -27.03 -11.32
C PHE A 71 25.33 -28.19 -10.37
N THR A 72 24.81 -27.91 -9.16
CA THR A 72 24.52 -28.94 -8.16
C THR A 72 23.04 -29.32 -8.07
N GLY A 73 22.15 -28.54 -8.70
CA GLY A 73 20.69 -28.69 -8.58
C GLY A 73 20.15 -28.31 -7.21
N ALA A 74 20.97 -27.75 -6.33
CA ALA A 74 20.54 -27.31 -5.01
C ALA A 74 19.69 -26.04 -5.14
N SER A 75 18.53 -26.03 -4.48
CA SER A 75 17.66 -24.87 -4.39
C SER A 75 17.28 -24.63 -2.92
N ASN A 76 17.38 -23.38 -2.50
CA ASN A 76 16.92 -22.94 -1.18
C ASN A 76 15.99 -21.73 -1.35
N SER A 77 14.91 -21.71 -0.58
CA SER A 77 14.01 -20.58 -0.48
C SER A 77 14.01 -20.06 0.96
N PHE A 78 14.11 -18.75 1.09
CA PHE A 78 14.10 -18.06 2.39
C PHE A 78 12.96 -17.06 2.41
N ASN A 79 12.09 -17.18 3.41
CA ASN A 79 11.04 -16.21 3.68
C ASN A 79 11.43 -15.46 4.95
N LYS A 80 11.56 -14.15 4.88
CA LYS A 80 11.87 -13.32 6.05
C LYS A 80 10.90 -12.17 6.17
N LEU A 81 10.46 -11.94 7.40
CA LEU A 81 9.69 -10.77 7.80
C LEU A 81 10.66 -9.72 8.34
N GLY A 82 10.54 -8.49 7.87
CA GLY A 82 11.31 -7.35 8.34
C GLY A 82 10.46 -6.12 8.56
N PHE A 83 10.91 -5.23 9.44
CA PHE A 83 10.31 -3.90 9.59
C PHE A 83 10.95 -2.93 8.59
N LEU A 84 10.14 -2.00 8.11
CA LEU A 84 10.59 -0.90 7.26
C LEU A 84 10.04 0.42 7.78
N GLY A 85 10.75 1.50 7.48
CA GLY A 85 10.32 2.85 7.79
C GLY A 85 10.99 3.84 6.86
N GLY A 86 10.26 4.87 6.48
CA GLY A 86 10.76 5.78 5.48
C GLY A 86 9.90 7.01 5.28
N GLY A 87 10.09 7.63 4.11
CA GLY A 87 9.35 8.81 3.70
C GLY A 87 8.95 8.76 2.24
N GLN A 88 7.94 9.55 1.92
CA GLN A 88 7.45 9.73 0.56
C GLN A 88 7.22 11.19 0.24
N VAL A 89 7.35 11.51 -1.04
CA VAL A 89 6.99 12.79 -1.63
C VAL A 89 6.18 12.56 -2.89
N GLY A 90 5.19 13.38 -3.16
CA GLY A 90 4.41 13.21 -4.37
C GLY A 90 3.58 14.43 -4.73
N ALA A 91 2.88 14.30 -5.85
CA ALA A 91 1.96 15.30 -6.34
C ALA A 91 0.75 14.62 -6.97
N ASN A 92 -0.42 15.18 -6.73
CA ASN A 92 -1.69 14.71 -7.29
C ASN A 92 -2.40 15.83 -8.04
N ILE A 93 -3.19 15.41 -9.03
CA ILE A 93 -4.17 16.24 -9.73
C ILE A 93 -5.50 15.50 -9.66
N GLN A 94 -6.56 16.19 -9.24
CA GLN A 94 -7.91 15.64 -9.17
C GLN A 94 -8.81 16.22 -10.25
N PHE A 95 -9.51 15.33 -10.95
CA PHE A 95 -10.54 15.65 -11.92
C PHE A 95 -11.86 14.98 -11.47
N ASN A 96 -12.73 15.73 -10.84
CA ASN A 96 -13.94 15.20 -10.19
C ASN A 96 -13.58 14.10 -9.17
N ALA A 97 -13.97 12.86 -9.44
CA ALA A 97 -13.64 11.71 -8.59
C ALA A 97 -12.30 11.06 -8.96
N LEU A 98 -11.74 11.32 -10.14
CA LEU A 98 -10.49 10.74 -10.58
C LEU A 98 -9.30 11.51 -10.01
N VAL A 99 -8.35 10.79 -9.39
CA VAL A 99 -7.09 11.33 -8.89
C VAL A 99 -5.95 10.65 -9.63
N LEU A 100 -5.09 11.45 -10.24
CA LEU A 100 -3.86 10.99 -10.87
C LEU A 100 -2.67 11.63 -10.15
N GLY A 101 -1.57 10.90 -10.01
CA GLY A 101 -0.40 11.43 -9.33
C GLY A 101 0.88 10.68 -9.63
N VAL A 102 1.96 11.24 -9.10
CA VAL A 102 3.28 10.62 -9.06
C VAL A 102 3.79 10.64 -7.62
N GLU A 103 4.48 9.58 -7.22
CA GLU A 103 5.02 9.42 -5.88
C GLU A 103 6.44 8.87 -5.95
N GLY A 104 7.36 9.46 -5.20
CA GLY A 104 8.66 8.91 -4.88
C GLY A 104 8.67 8.45 -3.44
N ASP A 105 9.14 7.24 -3.19
CA ASP A 105 9.13 6.57 -1.89
C ASP A 105 10.55 6.09 -1.57
N PHE A 106 10.96 6.22 -0.31
CA PHE A 106 12.22 5.71 0.20
C PHE A 106 12.00 5.02 1.54
N SER A 107 12.43 3.78 1.67
CA SER A 107 12.29 2.96 2.86
C SER A 107 13.63 2.38 3.31
N TRP A 108 13.99 2.58 4.57
CA TRP A 108 15.03 1.78 5.22
C TRP A 108 14.45 0.46 5.69
N THR A 109 15.15 -0.64 5.37
CA THR A 109 14.77 -2.00 5.76
C THR A 109 15.75 -2.57 6.80
N GLY A 110 16.17 -1.76 7.76
CA GLY A 110 17.30 -2.01 8.64
C GLY A 110 17.15 -3.13 9.69
N LEU A 111 16.03 -3.83 9.74
CA LEU A 111 15.81 -4.80 10.80
C LEU A 111 15.19 -6.10 10.25
N GLY A 112 16.00 -6.93 9.55
CA GLY A 112 15.63 -8.33 9.38
C GLY A 112 15.43 -8.87 7.97
N LEU A 113 15.66 -8.12 6.90
CA LEU A 113 15.73 -8.67 5.54
C LEU A 113 17.09 -9.33 5.24
N GLU A 114 17.79 -9.79 6.29
CA GLU A 114 19.05 -10.50 6.16
C GLU A 114 18.77 -11.98 5.90
N GLY A 115 19.22 -12.47 4.75
CA GLY A 115 19.26 -13.89 4.43
C GLY A 115 20.68 -14.43 4.67
N SER A 116 20.84 -15.44 5.49
CA SER A 116 22.09 -16.18 5.56
C SER A 116 21.87 -17.65 5.23
N GLY A 117 22.71 -18.20 4.40
CA GLY A 117 22.71 -19.62 4.04
C GLY A 117 24.14 -20.15 4.09
N THR A 118 24.26 -21.44 4.32
CA THR A 118 25.55 -22.13 4.21
C THR A 118 25.58 -22.87 2.88
N ASP A 119 26.63 -22.68 2.11
CA ASP A 119 26.82 -23.44 0.87
C ASP A 119 27.26 -24.89 1.16
N SER A 120 27.39 -25.69 0.11
CA SER A 120 27.73 -27.12 0.20
C SER A 120 29.14 -27.37 0.76
N ILE A 121 29.99 -26.33 0.86
CA ILE A 121 31.37 -26.39 1.35
C ILE A 121 31.53 -25.70 2.72
N GLY A 122 30.43 -25.20 3.32
CA GLY A 122 30.43 -24.65 4.66
C GLY A 122 30.68 -23.14 4.75
N ASN A 123 30.74 -22.40 3.63
CA ASN A 123 30.82 -20.94 3.65
C ASN A 123 29.47 -20.33 4.03
N THR A 124 29.48 -19.30 4.85
CA THR A 124 28.27 -18.56 5.18
C THR A 124 28.09 -17.39 4.20
N ILE A 125 26.96 -17.40 3.48
CA ILE A 125 26.58 -16.34 2.56
C ILE A 125 25.45 -15.55 3.23
N GLY A 126 25.65 -14.23 3.44
CA GLY A 126 24.65 -13.30 3.94
C GLY A 126 24.25 -12.32 2.84
N THR A 127 22.97 -12.04 2.73
CA THR A 127 22.45 -10.95 1.88
C THR A 127 21.51 -10.09 2.72
N ALA A 128 21.81 -8.79 2.78
CA ALA A 128 20.99 -7.80 3.47
C ALA A 128 20.56 -6.73 2.47
N THR A 129 19.26 -6.41 2.44
CA THR A 129 18.76 -5.25 1.72
C THR A 129 18.66 -4.09 2.70
N ASN A 130 19.45 -3.05 2.48
CA ASN A 130 19.53 -1.92 3.42
C ASN A 130 18.44 -0.90 3.21
N TRP A 131 18.04 -0.67 1.96
CA TRP A 131 16.98 0.25 1.61
C TRP A 131 16.33 -0.12 0.27
N THR A 132 15.08 0.30 0.13
CA THR A 132 14.31 0.28 -1.11
C THR A 132 13.87 1.70 -1.47
N SER A 133 13.73 1.99 -2.74
CA SER A 133 13.17 3.25 -3.23
C SER A 133 12.32 2.98 -4.46
N THR A 134 11.22 3.70 -4.60
CA THR A 134 10.33 3.55 -5.75
C THR A 134 9.99 4.89 -6.37
N VAL A 135 9.75 4.90 -7.68
CA VAL A 135 9.14 6.01 -8.40
C VAL A 135 7.94 5.46 -9.13
N THR A 136 6.75 5.92 -8.77
CA THR A 136 5.48 5.37 -9.23
C THR A 136 4.54 6.44 -9.77
N GLY A 137 3.76 6.06 -10.80
CA GLY A 137 2.53 6.73 -11.14
C GLY A 137 1.39 6.13 -10.32
N ARG A 138 0.45 6.93 -9.84
CA ARG A 138 -0.74 6.46 -9.14
C ARG A 138 -2.03 6.97 -9.78
N ALA A 139 -3.07 6.14 -9.78
CA ALA A 139 -4.39 6.47 -10.27
C ALA A 139 -5.44 5.92 -9.31
N GLY A 140 -6.45 6.71 -8.97
CA GLY A 140 -7.45 6.32 -7.98
C GLY A 140 -8.77 7.06 -8.13
N VAL A 141 -9.74 6.63 -7.34
CA VAL A 141 -11.07 7.23 -7.25
C VAL A 141 -11.27 7.76 -5.85
N ALA A 142 -11.63 9.04 -5.77
CA ALA A 142 -11.93 9.73 -4.53
C ALA A 142 -13.44 9.68 -4.22
N PHE A 143 -13.75 9.24 -3.02
CA PHE A 143 -15.09 9.27 -2.41
C PHE A 143 -15.04 10.27 -1.25
N ASP A 144 -15.12 11.58 -1.56
CA ASP A 144 -14.89 12.66 -0.62
C ASP A 144 -13.52 12.51 0.08
N ARG A 145 -13.49 12.11 1.34
CA ARG A 145 -12.28 11.95 2.15
C ARG A 145 -11.57 10.62 1.99
N LEU A 146 -12.14 9.66 1.27
CA LEU A 146 -11.54 8.37 1.01
C LEU A 146 -11.03 8.30 -0.43
N LEU A 147 -9.75 8.03 -0.61
CA LEU A 147 -9.12 7.74 -1.90
C LEU A 147 -8.73 6.26 -1.96
N VAL A 148 -9.23 5.57 -2.97
CA VAL A 148 -8.83 4.19 -3.31
C VAL A 148 -7.98 4.28 -4.57
N TYR A 149 -6.76 3.75 -4.55
CA TYR A 149 -5.84 3.91 -5.67
C TYR A 149 -4.99 2.67 -5.93
N GLY A 150 -4.56 2.55 -7.18
CA GLY A 150 -3.50 1.67 -7.61
C GLY A 150 -2.27 2.50 -8.02
N LYS A 151 -1.09 1.91 -7.90
CA LYS A 151 0.16 2.52 -8.33
C LYS A 151 1.06 1.51 -9.02
N GLY A 152 1.99 2.02 -9.86
CA GLY A 152 2.96 1.19 -10.53
C GLY A 152 4.13 2.02 -11.06
N GLY A 153 5.30 1.38 -11.14
CA GLY A 153 6.49 2.10 -11.56
C GLY A 153 7.78 1.29 -11.43
N VAL A 154 8.86 2.00 -11.14
CA VAL A 154 10.21 1.45 -11.03
C VAL A 154 10.60 1.35 -9.57
N ALA A 155 11.26 0.24 -9.20
CA ALA A 155 11.82 0.00 -7.88
C ALA A 155 13.33 -0.11 -7.95
N PHE A 156 13.99 0.39 -6.90
CA PHE A 156 15.42 0.29 -6.68
C PHE A 156 15.67 -0.31 -5.30
N ALA A 157 16.66 -1.19 -5.19
CA ALA A 157 17.10 -1.74 -3.91
C ALA A 157 18.63 -1.77 -3.86
N GLN A 158 19.17 -1.57 -2.69
CA GLN A 158 20.60 -1.76 -2.43
C GLN A 158 20.80 -3.00 -1.57
N ASP A 159 21.49 -3.97 -2.14
CA ASP A 159 21.85 -5.21 -1.48
C ASP A 159 23.32 -5.20 -1.10
N ASN A 160 23.60 -5.64 0.12
CA ASN A 160 24.94 -5.99 0.60
C ASN A 160 25.02 -7.51 0.70
N SER A 161 25.92 -8.11 -0.07
CA SER A 161 26.23 -9.53 0.05
C SER A 161 27.56 -9.69 0.77
N SER A 162 27.58 -10.49 1.82
CA SER A 162 28.77 -10.89 2.56
C SER A 162 29.00 -12.39 2.43
N LEU A 163 30.23 -12.78 2.21
CA LEU A 163 30.67 -14.16 2.19
C LEU A 163 31.72 -14.33 3.28
N THR A 164 31.50 -15.26 4.20
CA THR A 164 32.49 -15.66 5.21
C THR A 164 32.93 -17.08 4.91
N ASP A 165 34.22 -17.28 4.62
CA ASP A 165 34.77 -18.59 4.39
C ASP A 165 35.04 -19.34 5.72
N LEU A 166 35.35 -20.64 5.63
CA LEU A 166 35.70 -21.48 6.78
C LEU A 166 36.94 -21.03 7.55
N ALA A 167 37.76 -20.20 6.94
CA ALA A 167 38.96 -19.62 7.58
C ALA A 167 38.64 -18.28 8.26
N GLY A 168 37.39 -17.78 8.20
CA GLY A 168 36.95 -16.53 8.81
C GLY A 168 37.25 -15.29 7.96
N ASN A 169 37.66 -15.44 6.69
CA ASN A 169 37.84 -14.30 5.81
C ASN A 169 36.49 -13.78 5.32
N ASN A 170 36.30 -12.47 5.41
CA ASN A 170 35.05 -11.79 4.98
C ASN A 170 35.28 -11.04 3.68
N ALA A 171 34.46 -11.31 2.69
CA ALA A 171 34.34 -10.52 1.48
C ALA A 171 32.92 -9.91 1.43
N SER A 172 32.85 -8.62 1.18
CA SER A 172 31.53 -7.95 1.02
C SER A 172 31.49 -7.20 -0.30
N THR A 173 30.33 -7.23 -0.94
CA THR A 173 30.06 -6.47 -2.16
C THR A 173 28.69 -5.81 -2.06
N THR A 174 28.61 -4.56 -2.50
CA THR A 174 27.39 -3.78 -2.54
C THR A 174 26.99 -3.59 -3.99
N PHE A 175 25.74 -3.85 -4.32
CA PHE A 175 25.24 -3.62 -5.67
C PHE A 175 23.79 -3.11 -5.65
N MET A 176 23.43 -2.39 -6.70
CA MET A 176 22.07 -1.90 -6.90
C MET A 176 21.28 -2.86 -7.80
N ARG A 177 20.01 -3.07 -7.43
CA ARG A 177 19.04 -3.76 -8.26
C ARG A 177 18.00 -2.74 -8.74
N THR A 178 17.57 -2.90 -9.98
CA THR A 178 16.43 -2.19 -10.55
C THR A 178 15.35 -3.20 -10.88
N GLY A 179 14.12 -2.88 -10.53
CA GLY A 179 12.98 -3.73 -10.75
C GLY A 179 11.72 -2.91 -11.07
N TRP A 180 10.58 -3.57 -11.07
CA TRP A 180 9.28 -2.94 -11.19
C TRP A 180 8.52 -3.04 -9.87
N THR A 181 7.56 -2.16 -9.67
CA THR A 181 6.63 -2.21 -8.53
C THR A 181 5.20 -2.01 -8.99
N ALA A 182 4.29 -2.69 -8.31
CA ALA A 182 2.86 -2.46 -8.42
C ALA A 182 2.24 -2.58 -7.04
N GLY A 183 1.29 -1.70 -6.75
CA GLY A 183 0.67 -1.64 -5.44
C GLY A 183 -0.73 -1.07 -5.48
N ALA A 184 -1.39 -1.13 -4.34
CA ALA A 184 -2.69 -0.54 -4.12
C ALA A 184 -2.79 0.00 -2.69
N GLY A 185 -3.60 1.05 -2.50
CA GLY A 185 -3.74 1.66 -1.20
C GLY A 185 -5.09 2.33 -0.99
N LEU A 186 -5.32 2.60 0.28
CA LEU A 186 -6.42 3.41 0.76
C LEU A 186 -5.81 4.61 1.50
N GLU A 187 -6.27 5.81 1.19
CA GLU A 187 -5.85 7.03 1.87
C GLU A 187 -7.09 7.79 2.35
N TYR A 188 -7.08 8.21 3.62
CA TYR A 188 -8.20 8.90 4.24
C TYR A 188 -7.78 10.30 4.72
N GLY A 189 -8.51 11.33 4.29
CA GLY A 189 -8.32 12.71 4.68
C GLY A 189 -8.77 12.98 6.11
N LEU A 190 -7.83 13.13 7.03
CA LEU A 190 -8.06 13.44 8.44
C LEU A 190 -8.47 14.90 8.63
N SER A 191 -7.79 15.80 7.92
CA SER A 191 -8.07 17.23 7.86
C SER A 191 -7.76 17.75 6.46
N GLN A 192 -7.91 19.04 6.23
CA GLN A 192 -7.61 19.67 4.92
C GLN A 192 -6.18 19.33 4.40
N ASN A 193 -5.21 19.27 5.31
CA ASN A 193 -3.80 19.08 4.96
C ASN A 193 -3.24 17.71 5.36
N TRP A 194 -3.92 16.95 6.23
CA TRP A 194 -3.42 15.68 6.72
C TRP A 194 -4.25 14.51 6.21
N SER A 195 -3.58 13.47 5.76
CA SER A 195 -4.18 12.19 5.42
C SER A 195 -3.39 11.03 6.00
N ALA A 196 -4.09 9.93 6.29
CA ALA A 196 -3.50 8.66 6.67
C ALA A 196 -3.67 7.67 5.53
N LYS A 197 -2.64 6.87 5.24
CA LYS A 197 -2.70 5.84 4.20
C LYS A 197 -2.32 4.47 4.74
N ILE A 198 -2.90 3.43 4.14
CA ILE A 198 -2.43 2.06 4.21
C ILE A 198 -2.21 1.56 2.78
N GLU A 199 -1.10 0.89 2.54
CA GLU A 199 -0.65 0.57 1.20
C GLU A 199 0.00 -0.81 1.19
N TYR A 200 -0.26 -1.56 0.13
CA TYR A 200 0.43 -2.79 -0.19
C TYR A 200 1.21 -2.60 -1.49
N ASP A 201 2.49 -2.94 -1.47
CA ASP A 201 3.38 -2.88 -2.62
C ASP A 201 4.02 -4.25 -2.86
N TYR A 202 4.05 -4.63 -4.12
CA TYR A 202 4.83 -5.75 -4.63
C TYR A 202 6.00 -5.19 -5.46
N LEU A 203 7.22 -5.60 -5.11
CA LEU A 203 8.45 -5.22 -5.80
C LEU A 203 9.08 -6.47 -6.42
N GLY A 204 9.19 -6.49 -7.75
CA GLY A 204 9.78 -7.57 -8.51
C GLY A 204 11.13 -7.15 -9.10
N PHE A 205 12.23 -7.71 -8.56
CA PHE A 205 13.59 -7.38 -9.04
C PHE A 205 14.13 -8.39 -10.07
N GLY A 206 13.33 -9.42 -10.39
CA GLY A 206 13.71 -10.45 -11.36
C GLY A 206 14.93 -11.27 -10.95
N SER A 207 15.43 -12.04 -11.89
CA SER A 207 16.64 -12.87 -11.71
C SER A 207 17.89 -12.11 -12.13
N LYS A 208 18.88 -12.06 -11.25
CA LYS A 208 20.21 -11.54 -11.58
C LYS A 208 21.24 -12.66 -11.49
N ALA A 209 22.01 -12.82 -12.57
CA ALA A 209 23.16 -13.71 -12.58
C ALA A 209 24.30 -13.05 -11.76
N LEU A 210 24.71 -13.71 -10.69
CA LEU A 210 25.83 -13.31 -9.86
C LEU A 210 27.04 -14.16 -10.27
N ASN A 211 28.09 -13.51 -10.77
CA ASN A 211 29.32 -14.17 -11.11
C ASN A 211 30.29 -14.06 -9.92
N PHE A 212 30.59 -15.18 -9.32
CA PHE A 212 31.61 -15.28 -8.28
C PHE A 212 32.90 -15.82 -8.90
N SER A 213 34.01 -15.15 -8.65
CA SER A 213 35.34 -15.62 -9.04
C SER A 213 36.19 -15.64 -7.79
N THR A 214 36.68 -16.84 -7.43
CA THR A 214 37.70 -17.00 -6.39
C THR A 214 38.98 -17.57 -7.00
N PRO A 215 40.15 -17.32 -6.41
CA PRO A 215 41.43 -17.84 -6.94
C PRO A 215 41.50 -19.37 -7.02
N LEU A 216 40.58 -20.07 -6.34
CA LEU A 216 40.58 -21.54 -6.22
C LEU A 216 39.43 -22.22 -6.96
N GLN A 217 38.48 -21.46 -7.53
CA GLN A 217 37.33 -22.01 -8.28
C GLN A 217 37.08 -21.24 -9.57
N PRO A 218 36.80 -21.95 -10.69
CA PRO A 218 36.41 -21.30 -11.94
C PRO A 218 35.12 -20.51 -11.75
N ALA A 219 34.93 -19.45 -12.58
CA ALA A 219 33.80 -18.56 -12.55
C ALA A 219 32.47 -19.33 -12.45
N TYR A 220 31.76 -19.08 -11.38
CA TYR A 220 30.50 -19.74 -11.03
C TYR A 220 29.37 -18.73 -11.12
N THR A 221 28.33 -19.08 -11.86
CA THR A 221 27.17 -18.23 -12.06
C THR A 221 25.98 -18.78 -11.26
N SER A 222 25.44 -17.99 -10.36
CA SER A 222 24.24 -18.31 -9.61
C SER A 222 23.09 -17.35 -9.98
N ASN A 223 21.86 -17.87 -10.10
CA ASN A 223 20.69 -17.05 -10.35
C ASN A 223 19.97 -16.78 -9.02
N ALA A 224 19.93 -15.51 -8.63
CA ALA A 224 19.20 -15.06 -7.45
C ALA A 224 17.94 -14.27 -7.88
N ASN A 225 16.79 -14.79 -7.52
CA ASN A 225 15.49 -14.10 -7.70
C ASN A 225 15.08 -13.44 -6.39
N LEU A 226 14.65 -12.20 -6.44
CA LEU A 226 14.19 -11.45 -5.27
C LEU A 226 12.84 -10.80 -5.57
N ASN A 227 11.86 -11.13 -4.76
CA ASN A 227 10.58 -10.44 -4.72
C ASN A 227 10.34 -9.94 -3.31
N VAL A 228 9.85 -8.72 -3.17
CA VAL A 228 9.55 -8.11 -1.87
C VAL A 228 8.08 -7.69 -1.87
N GLN A 229 7.39 -8.01 -0.80
CA GLN A 229 6.02 -7.57 -0.54
C GLN A 229 6.05 -6.69 0.70
N GLU A 230 5.48 -5.49 0.60
CA GLU A 230 5.49 -4.50 1.68
C GLU A 230 4.06 -4.11 2.04
N VAL A 231 3.78 -4.02 3.34
CA VAL A 231 2.56 -3.39 3.87
C VAL A 231 3.00 -2.18 4.68
N LYS A 232 2.53 -1.01 4.30
CA LYS A 232 2.93 0.28 4.87
C LYS A 232 1.72 1.02 5.39
N ALA A 233 1.86 1.65 6.57
CA ALA A 233 0.94 2.65 7.08
C ALA A 233 1.68 3.99 7.17
N GLY A 234 1.07 5.06 6.68
CA GLY A 234 1.73 6.35 6.59
C GLY A 234 0.81 7.52 6.84
N LEU A 235 1.45 8.67 7.08
CA LEU A 235 0.80 9.97 7.19
C LEU A 235 1.39 10.90 6.14
N ASN A 236 0.53 11.63 5.44
CA ASN A 236 0.91 12.65 4.47
C ASN A 236 0.47 14.02 4.94
N PHE A 237 1.34 15.00 4.74
CA PHE A 237 1.03 16.42 4.83
C PHE A 237 0.98 17.01 3.42
N ARG A 238 -0.15 17.60 3.06
CA ARG A 238 -0.37 18.20 1.75
C ARG A 238 -0.21 19.70 1.82
N PHE A 239 0.51 20.24 0.84
CA PHE A 239 0.68 21.67 0.61
C PHE A 239 -0.34 22.11 -0.44
N GLY A 240 -1.13 23.09 -0.11
CA GLY A 240 -2.14 23.64 -1.01
C GLY A 240 -3.54 23.64 -0.41
N PRO A 241 -4.42 24.44 -1.01
CA PRO A 241 -5.79 24.57 -0.54
C PRO A 241 -6.59 23.30 -0.68
#